data_f01fb76bc33e0f77258369bcc50a38cf
#
_entry.id   f01fb76bc33e0f77258369bcc50a38cf
#
_cell.length_a   1.000
_cell.length_b   1.000
_cell.length_c   1.000
_cell.angle_alpha   90.00
_cell.angle_beta   90.00
_cell.angle_gamma   90.00
#
_symmetry.space_group_name_H-M   'P 1'
#
loop_
_entity.id
_entity.type
_entity.pdbx_description
1 polymer ?
#
loop_
_entity_poly.entity_id
_entity_poly.type
_entity_poly.pdbx_seq_one_letter_code
_entity_poly.pdbx_strand_id
1 'polypeptide(L)'
;LKIAFFTETFLPKVDGIVTRLTKTIQHLVAAGDEVLIFCPEGCPSTYMGAQVVGVPAMPLPLYPELKLALPRPAVAEALERFNPDLVHVVNPAVLGLGGIWLAKTKGYPLVASYHTHLPKYLEHYGMGMLEPLLWELLKAAHNQASLNLCTSTAMVGELSDKGIQHTDLWQRGVDTELFRPELRSEAMRTKLLGGRSDTGKLLLYIGRLSAEKQIERIKPVLEALPDARLALVGDGPYRQQLEKIFAGTPAQFVGYLAGEELAAAYASGDAFVFPSSTETLGLVLLEAMAAGCPVVGANRGGIPDIVSDGINGCLYDPEGPDGGAASLTAAVQRLLGDTSER
;
A
#
# COMPACT_ATOMS: atom_id res chain seq x y z
N LEU A 1 6.10 1.08 26.78
CA LEU A 1 6.17 2.51 26.42
C LEU A 1 4.77 3.06 26.22
N LYS A 2 4.64 4.41 26.28
CA LYS A 2 3.47 5.15 25.86
C LYS A 2 3.72 5.81 24.51
N ILE A 3 2.97 5.39 23.49
CA ILE A 3 3.22 5.85 22.11
C ILE A 3 1.96 6.55 21.60
N ALA A 4 2.11 7.81 21.17
CA ALA A 4 1.02 8.57 20.55
C ALA A 4 1.22 8.65 19.02
N PHE A 5 0.23 8.16 18.26
CA PHE A 5 0.20 8.25 16.81
C PHE A 5 -0.68 9.40 16.34
N PHE A 6 -0.20 10.14 15.35
CA PHE A 6 -0.98 11.10 14.58
C PHE A 6 -1.06 10.61 13.14
N THR A 7 -2.25 10.39 12.63
CA THR A 7 -2.45 9.85 11.28
C THR A 7 -3.61 10.54 10.55
N GLU A 8 -3.45 10.82 9.26
CA GLU A 8 -4.50 11.42 8.42
C GLU A 8 -5.55 10.39 7.96
N THR A 9 -5.30 9.10 8.20
CA THR A 9 -6.20 8.01 7.78
C THR A 9 -6.18 6.87 8.78
N PHE A 10 -7.36 6.35 9.11
CA PHE A 10 -7.53 5.20 9.99
C PHE A 10 -8.81 4.44 9.63
N LEU A 11 -9.10 3.36 10.37
CA LEU A 11 -10.32 2.60 10.19
C LEU A 11 -11.58 3.51 10.25
N PRO A 12 -12.64 3.23 9.50
CA PRO A 12 -12.93 2.02 8.71
C PRO A 12 -12.30 1.99 7.31
N LYS A 13 -11.53 2.99 6.91
CA LYS A 13 -10.82 2.96 5.63
C LYS A 13 -9.78 1.85 5.63
N VAL A 14 -9.65 1.13 4.51
CA VAL A 14 -8.66 0.07 4.30
C VAL A 14 -7.75 0.47 3.14
N ASP A 15 -6.49 0.73 3.46
CA ASP A 15 -5.42 0.98 2.49
C ASP A 15 -4.08 0.49 3.08
N GLY A 16 -2.99 0.57 2.32
CA GLY A 16 -1.68 0.09 2.76
C GLY A 16 -1.13 0.78 4.01
N ILE A 17 -1.47 2.06 4.24
CA ILE A 17 -1.07 2.81 5.44
C ILE A 17 -1.82 2.27 6.65
N VAL A 18 -3.15 2.16 6.54
CA VAL A 18 -4.02 1.67 7.62
C VAL A 18 -3.68 0.22 7.96
N THR A 19 -3.49 -0.64 6.96
CA THR A 19 -3.10 -2.05 7.15
C THR A 19 -1.80 -2.14 7.94
N ARG A 20 -0.78 -1.37 7.55
CA ARG A 20 0.51 -1.34 8.24
C ARG A 20 0.37 -0.80 9.66
N LEU A 21 -0.30 0.33 9.82
CA LEU A 21 -0.47 0.98 11.12
C LEU A 21 -1.24 0.09 12.11
N THR A 22 -2.33 -0.54 11.67
CA THR A 22 -3.14 -1.44 12.51
C THR A 22 -2.35 -2.66 12.96
N LYS A 23 -1.54 -3.27 12.08
CA LYS A 23 -0.64 -4.37 12.47
C LYS A 23 0.45 -3.91 13.43
N THR A 24 1.06 -2.74 13.21
CA THR A 24 2.04 -2.17 14.14
C THR A 24 1.43 -1.94 15.52
N ILE A 25 0.25 -1.33 15.60
CA ILE A 25 -0.47 -1.09 16.87
C ILE A 25 -0.78 -2.41 17.56
N GLN A 26 -1.26 -3.41 16.82
CA GLN A 26 -1.55 -4.73 17.38
C GLN A 26 -0.32 -5.34 18.06
N HIS A 27 0.85 -5.28 17.42
CA HIS A 27 2.09 -5.81 17.99
C HIS A 27 2.58 -4.99 19.19
N LEU A 28 2.49 -3.66 19.15
CA LEU A 28 2.86 -2.81 20.28
C LEU A 28 2.00 -3.11 21.51
N VAL A 29 0.67 -3.18 21.34
CA VAL A 29 -0.25 -3.50 22.44
C VAL A 29 0.02 -4.93 22.97
N ALA A 30 0.26 -5.90 22.09
CA ALA A 30 0.62 -7.26 22.50
C ALA A 30 1.97 -7.32 23.26
N ALA A 31 2.89 -6.40 22.97
CA ALA A 31 4.15 -6.24 23.70
C ALA A 31 3.98 -5.51 25.06
N GLY A 32 2.78 -5.05 25.39
CA GLY A 32 2.48 -4.35 26.63
C GLY A 32 2.65 -2.83 26.57
N ASP A 33 2.77 -2.26 25.37
CA ASP A 33 2.83 -0.81 25.17
C ASP A 33 1.41 -0.19 25.25
N GLU A 34 1.33 1.02 25.79
CA GLU A 34 0.11 1.82 25.77
C GLU A 34 0.10 2.67 24.50
N VAL A 35 -1.01 2.63 23.75
CA VAL A 35 -1.11 3.34 22.47
C VAL A 35 -2.30 4.29 22.46
N LEU A 36 -2.06 5.54 22.04
CA LEU A 36 -3.05 6.57 21.77
C LEU A 36 -2.97 6.99 20.29
N ILE A 37 -4.12 7.03 19.61
CA ILE A 37 -4.18 7.34 18.17
C ILE A 37 -5.06 8.57 17.98
N PHE A 38 -4.54 9.58 17.31
CA PHE A 38 -5.28 10.73 16.79
C PHE A 38 -5.50 10.55 15.29
N CYS A 39 -6.75 10.56 14.86
CA CYS A 39 -7.13 10.39 13.45
C CYS A 39 -8.39 11.21 13.12
N PRO A 40 -8.74 11.41 11.85
CA PRO A 40 -10.01 12.06 11.48
C PRO A 40 -11.22 11.34 12.07
N GLU A 41 -12.26 12.08 12.41
CA GLU A 41 -13.50 11.53 12.95
C GLU A 41 -14.17 10.48 12.05
N GLY A 42 -14.99 9.61 12.68
CA GLY A 42 -15.61 8.45 12.03
C GLY A 42 -14.84 7.15 12.24
N CYS A 43 -13.74 7.19 12.98
CA CYS A 43 -12.99 6.03 13.45
C CYS A 43 -13.64 5.38 14.70
N PRO A 44 -13.33 4.11 15.01
CA PRO A 44 -13.71 3.48 16.28
C PRO A 44 -13.06 4.22 17.46
N SER A 45 -13.66 4.21 18.63
CA SER A 45 -13.09 4.83 19.86
C SER A 45 -11.94 4.03 20.47
N THR A 46 -11.80 2.76 20.11
CA THR A 46 -10.73 1.87 20.55
C THR A 46 -10.34 0.90 19.44
N TYR A 47 -9.10 0.46 19.43
CA TYR A 47 -8.62 -0.59 18.52
C TYR A 47 -7.62 -1.50 19.23
N MET A 48 -7.97 -2.80 19.39
CA MET A 48 -7.09 -3.83 19.99
C MET A 48 -6.48 -3.42 21.35
N GLY A 49 -7.20 -2.61 22.16
CA GLY A 49 -6.70 -2.08 23.42
C GLY A 49 -6.09 -0.67 23.34
N ALA A 50 -5.77 -0.18 22.16
CA ALA A 50 -5.34 1.21 21.97
C ALA A 50 -6.53 2.17 22.09
N GLN A 51 -6.29 3.36 22.64
CA GLN A 51 -7.26 4.46 22.67
C GLN A 51 -7.24 5.20 21.33
N VAL A 52 -8.42 5.56 20.81
CA VAL A 52 -8.53 6.31 19.55
C VAL A 52 -9.35 7.58 19.78
N VAL A 53 -8.79 8.70 19.40
CA VAL A 53 -9.40 10.03 19.47
C VAL A 53 -9.69 10.53 18.06
N GLY A 54 -10.96 10.56 17.70
CA GLY A 54 -11.43 11.14 16.45
C GLY A 54 -11.40 12.67 16.51
N VAL A 55 -10.70 13.29 15.55
CA VAL A 55 -10.60 14.75 15.41
C VAL A 55 -11.59 15.21 14.34
N PRO A 56 -12.45 16.19 14.60
CA PRO A 56 -13.37 16.72 13.60
C PRO A 56 -12.64 17.12 12.32
N ALA A 57 -13.14 16.65 11.19
CA ALA A 57 -12.47 16.76 9.92
C ALA A 57 -13.44 17.18 8.80
N MET A 58 -12.90 17.88 7.79
CA MET A 58 -13.62 18.24 6.57
C MET A 58 -13.02 17.51 5.36
N PRO A 59 -13.83 17.02 4.43
CA PRO A 59 -13.30 16.45 3.19
C PRO A 59 -12.63 17.56 2.36
N LEU A 60 -11.50 17.24 1.74
CA LEU A 60 -10.85 18.16 0.81
C LEU A 60 -11.66 18.23 -0.49
N PRO A 61 -12.13 19.41 -0.95
CA PRO A 61 -13.01 19.52 -2.12
C PRO A 61 -12.47 18.89 -3.40
N LEU A 62 -11.14 18.95 -3.61
CA LEU A 62 -10.45 18.36 -4.76
C LEU A 62 -10.13 16.86 -4.57
N TYR A 63 -10.15 16.36 -3.35
CA TYR A 63 -9.86 14.97 -3.01
C TYR A 63 -10.70 14.54 -1.80
N PRO A 64 -11.99 14.20 -1.99
CA PRO A 64 -12.92 13.91 -0.88
C PRO A 64 -12.53 12.75 0.01
N GLU A 65 -11.66 11.85 -0.48
CA GLU A 65 -11.13 10.73 0.30
C GLU A 65 -10.11 11.18 1.36
N LEU A 66 -9.53 12.37 1.21
CA LEU A 66 -8.63 12.97 2.19
C LEU A 66 -9.42 13.90 3.10
N LYS A 67 -9.48 13.56 4.37
CA LYS A 67 -10.12 14.37 5.41
C LYS A 67 -9.07 15.26 6.08
N LEU A 68 -9.29 16.57 6.07
CA LEU A 68 -8.45 17.53 6.79
C LEU A 68 -8.95 17.68 8.22
N ALA A 69 -8.22 17.12 9.17
CA ALA A 69 -8.50 17.25 10.60
C ALA A 69 -7.60 18.35 11.20
N LEU A 70 -8.21 19.44 11.61
CA LEU A 70 -7.48 20.52 12.29
C LEU A 70 -7.27 20.17 13.76
N PRO A 71 -6.03 20.24 14.29
CA PRO A 71 -5.77 20.04 15.70
C PRO A 71 -6.51 21.08 16.54
N ARG A 72 -7.22 20.60 17.58
CA ARG A 72 -7.99 21.42 18.51
C ARG A 72 -7.33 21.37 19.89
N PRO A 73 -7.64 22.31 20.81
CA PRO A 73 -7.12 22.25 22.17
C PRO A 73 -7.32 20.90 22.87
N ALA A 74 -8.45 20.24 22.63
CA ALA A 74 -8.72 18.91 23.19
C ALA A 74 -7.71 17.83 22.75
N VAL A 75 -7.06 17.97 21.58
CA VAL A 75 -5.99 17.07 21.12
C VAL A 75 -4.75 17.28 22.01
N ALA A 76 -4.37 18.54 22.28
CA ALA A 76 -3.26 18.86 23.15
C ALA A 76 -3.51 18.36 24.59
N GLU A 77 -4.71 18.58 25.13
CA GLU A 77 -5.10 18.12 26.47
C GLU A 77 -5.09 16.57 26.58
N ALA A 78 -5.56 15.87 25.53
CA ALA A 78 -5.53 14.41 25.51
C ALA A 78 -4.08 13.88 25.44
N LEU A 79 -3.22 14.50 24.62
CA LEU A 79 -1.80 14.16 24.50
C LEU A 79 -1.06 14.39 25.83
N GLU A 80 -1.27 15.53 26.48
CA GLU A 80 -0.67 15.84 27.78
C GLU A 80 -1.12 14.88 28.88
N ARG A 81 -2.40 14.54 28.92
CA ARG A 81 -2.94 13.58 29.89
C ARG A 81 -2.37 12.18 29.68
N PHE A 82 -2.16 11.80 28.42
CA PHE A 82 -1.54 10.51 28.07
C PHE A 82 -0.05 10.52 28.40
N ASN A 83 0.62 11.66 28.26
CA ASN A 83 2.06 11.87 28.52
C ASN A 83 2.94 10.82 27.81
N PRO A 84 3.04 10.84 26.46
CA PRO A 84 3.73 9.83 25.70
C PRO A 84 5.25 9.86 25.90
N ASP A 85 5.87 8.68 25.84
CA ASP A 85 7.33 8.51 25.71
C ASP A 85 7.81 8.80 24.28
N LEU A 86 6.88 8.64 23.29
CA LEU A 86 7.15 8.84 21.87
C LEU A 86 5.90 9.33 21.13
N VAL A 87 6.09 10.31 20.26
CA VAL A 87 5.09 10.72 19.27
C VAL A 87 5.52 10.21 17.90
N HIS A 88 4.65 9.50 17.21
CA HIS A 88 4.86 9.07 15.83
C HIS A 88 3.83 9.72 14.90
N VAL A 89 4.31 10.53 13.97
CA VAL A 89 3.47 11.19 12.96
C VAL A 89 3.53 10.41 11.65
N VAL A 90 2.39 9.89 11.25
CA VAL A 90 2.25 9.04 10.05
C VAL A 90 1.82 9.92 8.88
N ASN A 91 2.70 10.06 7.88
CA ASN A 91 2.45 10.83 6.66
C ASN A 91 1.94 12.26 6.93
N PRO A 92 2.77 13.14 7.50
CA PRO A 92 2.34 14.42 8.03
C PRO A 92 1.70 15.32 6.95
N ALA A 93 0.39 15.58 7.13
CA ALA A 93 -0.33 16.63 6.47
C ALA A 93 -0.90 17.58 7.56
N VAL A 94 -2.17 17.82 7.63
CA VAL A 94 -2.71 18.84 8.55
C VAL A 94 -2.67 18.41 10.02
N LEU A 95 -3.24 17.23 10.33
CA LEU A 95 -3.24 16.69 11.69
C LEU A 95 -1.82 16.33 12.14
N GLY A 96 -1.05 15.74 11.24
CA GLY A 96 0.32 15.38 11.48
C GLY A 96 1.22 16.59 11.75
N LEU A 97 1.07 17.70 11.01
CA LEU A 97 1.78 18.95 11.31
C LEU A 97 1.46 19.47 12.71
N GLY A 98 0.18 19.36 13.12
CA GLY A 98 -0.23 19.66 14.50
C GLY A 98 0.44 18.75 15.53
N GLY A 99 0.56 17.46 15.22
CA GLY A 99 1.29 16.48 16.05
C GLY A 99 2.77 16.82 16.19
N ILE A 100 3.43 17.20 15.08
CA ILE A 100 4.82 17.67 15.09
C ILE A 100 4.98 18.91 15.99
N TRP A 101 4.10 19.91 15.80
CA TRP A 101 4.14 21.13 16.60
C TRP A 101 3.94 20.84 18.10
N LEU A 102 2.96 20.00 18.46
CA LEU A 102 2.72 19.59 19.85
C LEU A 102 3.93 18.84 20.44
N ALA A 103 4.48 17.86 19.71
CA ALA A 103 5.64 17.12 20.17
C ALA A 103 6.83 18.04 20.45
N LYS A 104 7.13 18.98 19.55
CA LYS A 104 8.25 19.92 19.71
C LYS A 104 8.02 20.89 20.86
N THR A 105 6.82 21.46 20.98
CA THR A 105 6.52 22.45 22.04
C THR A 105 6.48 21.83 23.43
N LYS A 106 6.14 20.54 23.52
CA LYS A 106 6.10 19.80 24.81
C LYS A 106 7.37 18.99 25.09
N GLY A 107 8.31 18.95 24.14
CA GLY A 107 9.57 18.23 24.29
C GLY A 107 9.49 16.71 24.18
N TYR A 108 8.44 16.17 23.56
CA TYR A 108 8.32 14.72 23.32
C TYR A 108 9.26 14.26 22.20
N PRO A 109 9.90 13.09 22.33
CA PRO A 109 10.59 12.44 21.22
C PRO A 109 9.67 12.26 20.03
N LEU A 110 10.18 12.54 18.80
CA LEU A 110 9.37 12.56 17.59
C LEU A 110 9.96 11.67 16.51
N VAL A 111 9.14 10.75 16.00
CA VAL A 111 9.37 9.99 14.77
C VAL A 111 8.33 10.42 13.75
N ALA A 112 8.73 10.55 12.49
CA ALA A 112 7.80 10.75 11.38
C ALA A 112 7.93 9.60 10.38
N SER A 113 6.87 9.32 9.62
CA SER A 113 6.95 8.34 8.54
C SER A 113 6.30 8.86 7.26
N TYR A 114 6.92 8.54 6.12
CA TYR A 114 6.52 8.96 4.79
C TYR A 114 5.93 7.78 4.01
N HIS A 115 4.65 7.85 3.68
CA HIS A 115 3.92 6.76 3.06
C HIS A 115 3.35 7.10 1.69
N THR A 116 3.00 8.37 1.46
CA THR A 116 2.34 8.82 0.24
C THR A 116 3.19 9.88 -0.44
N HIS A 117 3.49 9.66 -1.71
CA HIS A 117 4.27 10.60 -2.51
C HIS A 117 3.40 11.80 -2.94
N LEU A 118 3.08 12.68 -1.96
CA LEU A 118 2.21 13.83 -2.17
C LEU A 118 2.64 14.72 -3.35
N PRO A 119 3.95 14.99 -3.59
CA PRO A 119 4.38 15.78 -4.73
C PRO A 119 3.93 15.21 -6.09
N LYS A 120 3.99 13.89 -6.30
CA LYS A 120 3.49 13.26 -7.54
C LYS A 120 1.99 13.40 -7.73
N TYR A 121 1.22 13.49 -6.64
CA TYR A 121 -0.21 13.78 -6.76
C TYR A 121 -0.47 15.17 -7.31
N LEU A 122 0.33 16.19 -6.93
CA LEU A 122 0.21 17.53 -7.50
C LEU A 122 0.42 17.55 -9.02
N GLU A 123 1.40 16.80 -9.53
CA GLU A 123 1.60 16.67 -10.98
C GLU A 123 0.38 16.07 -11.66
N HIS A 124 -0.17 15.00 -11.08
CA HIS A 124 -1.34 14.30 -11.64
C HIS A 124 -2.60 15.19 -11.69
N TYR A 125 -2.73 16.13 -10.76
CA TYR A 125 -3.82 17.10 -10.73
C TYR A 125 -3.52 18.41 -11.46
N GLY A 126 -2.44 18.49 -12.24
CA GLY A 126 -2.07 19.69 -12.98
C GLY A 126 -1.55 20.84 -12.10
N MET A 127 -1.21 20.56 -10.85
CA MET A 127 -0.68 21.52 -9.88
C MET A 127 0.85 21.38 -9.67
N GLY A 128 1.57 20.80 -10.62
CA GLY A 128 3.02 20.56 -10.52
C GLY A 128 3.85 21.81 -10.20
N MET A 129 3.36 23.01 -10.54
CA MET A 129 4.01 24.27 -10.17
C MET A 129 4.17 24.44 -8.65
N LEU A 130 3.36 23.78 -7.83
CA LEU A 130 3.42 23.83 -6.36
C LEU A 130 4.36 22.76 -5.77
N GLU A 131 4.88 21.86 -6.58
CA GLU A 131 5.76 20.77 -6.12
C GLU A 131 6.98 21.27 -5.32
N PRO A 132 7.74 22.28 -5.79
CA PRO A 132 8.90 22.76 -5.03
C PRO A 132 8.52 23.32 -3.65
N LEU A 133 7.40 24.03 -3.57
CA LEU A 133 6.90 24.56 -2.30
C LEU A 133 6.50 23.43 -1.35
N LEU A 134 5.83 22.39 -1.87
CA LEU A 134 5.45 21.24 -1.06
C LEU A 134 6.68 20.49 -0.54
N TRP A 135 7.73 20.35 -1.34
CA TRP A 135 8.98 19.74 -0.89
C TRP A 135 9.64 20.52 0.25
N GLU A 136 9.67 21.86 0.18
CA GLU A 136 10.21 22.68 1.28
C GLU A 136 9.36 22.54 2.55
N LEU A 137 8.03 22.47 2.45
CA LEU A 137 7.15 22.23 3.59
C LEU A 137 7.38 20.85 4.20
N LEU A 138 7.46 19.80 3.36
CA LEU A 138 7.73 18.43 3.81
C LEU A 138 9.11 18.36 4.49
N LYS A 139 10.15 18.95 3.89
CA LYS A 139 11.48 19.03 4.48
C LYS A 139 11.48 19.73 5.83
N ALA A 140 10.81 20.87 5.93
CA ALA A 140 10.70 21.62 7.19
C ALA A 140 9.99 20.81 8.28
N ALA A 141 8.94 20.04 7.92
CA ALA A 141 8.19 19.19 8.84
C ALA A 141 9.00 17.96 9.27
N HIS A 142 9.52 17.19 8.32
CA HIS A 142 10.24 15.95 8.58
C HIS A 142 11.55 16.18 9.33
N ASN A 143 12.26 17.28 9.08
CA ASN A 143 13.51 17.62 9.80
C ASN A 143 13.28 18.04 11.27
N GLN A 144 12.05 18.11 11.75
CA GLN A 144 11.75 18.21 13.18
C GLN A 144 11.85 16.85 13.89
N ALA A 145 11.73 15.75 13.17
CA ALA A 145 11.78 14.40 13.71
C ALA A 145 13.23 13.94 13.93
N SER A 146 13.43 13.12 14.95
CA SER A 146 14.72 12.46 15.21
C SER A 146 14.97 11.29 14.26
N LEU A 147 13.90 10.75 13.65
CA LEU A 147 13.95 9.67 12.68
C LEU A 147 12.79 9.81 11.71
N ASN A 148 13.08 9.61 10.42
CA ASN A 148 12.10 9.60 9.35
C ASN A 148 12.04 8.21 8.70
N LEU A 149 10.95 7.49 8.90
CA LEU A 149 10.76 6.14 8.39
C LEU A 149 10.16 6.18 6.98
N CYS A 150 10.80 5.48 6.05
CA CYS A 150 10.44 5.42 4.65
C CYS A 150 9.92 4.03 4.27
N THR A 151 9.07 3.96 3.26
CA THR A 151 8.44 2.70 2.83
C THR A 151 9.30 1.86 1.89
N SER A 152 10.34 2.45 1.28
CA SER A 152 11.24 1.78 0.34
C SER A 152 12.62 2.42 0.32
N THR A 153 13.62 1.67 -0.14
CA THR A 153 14.99 2.17 -0.33
C THR A 153 15.04 3.32 -1.34
N ALA A 154 14.25 3.22 -2.42
CA ALA A 154 14.12 4.31 -3.38
C ALA A 154 13.60 5.60 -2.70
N MET A 155 12.66 5.47 -1.77
CA MET A 155 12.11 6.61 -1.03
C MET A 155 13.12 7.18 -0.03
N VAL A 156 13.93 6.34 0.62
CA VAL A 156 15.05 6.81 1.47
C VAL A 156 15.99 7.69 0.66
N GLY A 157 16.40 7.24 -0.54
CA GLY A 157 17.25 8.02 -1.45
C GLY A 157 16.60 9.35 -1.87
N GLU A 158 15.37 9.31 -2.35
CA GLU A 158 14.64 10.51 -2.82
C GLU A 158 14.48 11.56 -1.71
N LEU A 159 14.08 11.15 -0.50
CA LEU A 159 13.92 12.07 0.63
C LEU A 159 15.26 12.66 1.06
N SER A 160 16.33 11.87 1.05
CA SER A 160 17.69 12.35 1.33
C SER A 160 18.14 13.37 0.30
N ASP A 161 17.90 13.14 -0.99
CA ASP A 161 18.22 14.07 -2.08
C ASP A 161 17.44 15.40 -1.98
N LYS A 162 16.22 15.34 -1.43
CA LYS A 162 15.41 16.54 -1.13
C LYS A 162 15.82 17.23 0.19
N GLY A 163 16.83 16.72 0.90
CA GLY A 163 17.38 17.32 2.11
C GLY A 163 16.62 16.98 3.39
N ILE A 164 15.81 15.92 3.38
CA ILE A 164 15.22 15.35 4.59
C ILE A 164 16.26 14.46 5.26
N GLN A 165 16.54 14.74 6.54
CA GLN A 165 17.59 14.11 7.33
C GLN A 165 17.07 12.90 8.13
N HIS A 166 18.00 12.07 8.63
CA HIS A 166 17.68 10.94 9.50
C HIS A 166 16.62 9.99 8.90
N THR A 167 16.75 9.69 7.61
CA THR A 167 15.89 8.76 6.90
C THR A 167 16.35 7.32 7.10
N ASP A 168 15.40 6.41 7.34
CA ASP A 168 15.66 4.99 7.45
C ASP A 168 14.48 4.18 6.89
N LEU A 169 14.74 2.92 6.58
CA LEU A 169 13.72 2.03 6.02
C LEU A 169 12.83 1.46 7.13
N TRP A 170 11.53 1.71 7.03
CA TRP A 170 10.57 0.96 7.83
C TRP A 170 10.37 -0.44 7.22
N GLN A 171 10.98 -1.44 7.82
CA GLN A 171 10.94 -2.82 7.35
C GLN A 171 9.50 -3.29 7.08
N ARG A 172 9.33 -4.04 6.00
CA ARG A 172 8.03 -4.60 5.60
C ARG A 172 7.80 -5.93 6.30
N GLY A 173 6.53 -6.27 6.50
CA GLY A 173 6.13 -7.56 7.04
C GLY A 173 4.85 -8.03 6.40
N VAL A 174 4.58 -9.32 6.48
CA VAL A 174 3.34 -9.98 6.04
C VAL A 174 2.89 -10.98 7.10
N ASP A 175 1.58 -11.18 7.17
CA ASP A 175 0.97 -12.16 8.08
C ASP A 175 1.07 -13.57 7.48
N THR A 176 2.13 -14.30 7.83
CA THR A 176 2.38 -15.64 7.32
C THR A 176 1.49 -16.73 7.94
N GLU A 177 0.74 -16.41 9.00
CA GLU A 177 -0.29 -17.30 9.54
C GLU A 177 -1.55 -17.23 8.69
N LEU A 178 -1.90 -16.04 8.21
CA LEU A 178 -3.03 -15.82 7.30
C LEU A 178 -2.69 -16.24 5.86
N PHE A 179 -1.60 -15.68 5.30
CA PHE A 179 -1.18 -15.95 3.92
C PHE A 179 -0.21 -17.13 3.89
N ARG A 180 -0.71 -18.30 3.46
CA ARG A 180 0.04 -19.55 3.40
C ARG A 180 -0.39 -20.44 2.24
N PRO A 181 0.52 -21.25 1.66
CA PRO A 181 0.23 -22.06 0.48
C PRO A 181 -0.84 -23.12 0.69
N GLU A 182 -1.02 -23.60 1.94
CA GLU A 182 -1.99 -24.65 2.29
C GLU A 182 -3.44 -24.24 2.05
N LEU A 183 -3.72 -22.95 1.87
CA LEU A 183 -5.05 -22.44 1.53
C LEU A 183 -5.40 -22.59 0.05
N ARG A 184 -4.50 -23.15 -0.78
CA ARG A 184 -4.80 -23.48 -2.18
C ARG A 184 -6.04 -24.38 -2.28
N SER A 185 -7.00 -23.98 -3.08
CA SER A 185 -8.29 -24.64 -3.15
C SER A 185 -8.85 -24.62 -4.57
N GLU A 186 -9.29 -25.79 -5.07
CA GLU A 186 -9.96 -25.91 -6.36
C GLU A 186 -11.31 -25.16 -6.36
N ALA A 187 -12.00 -25.11 -5.23
CA ALA A 187 -13.23 -24.31 -5.11
C ALA A 187 -12.95 -22.81 -5.29
N MET A 188 -11.87 -22.30 -4.68
CA MET A 188 -11.45 -20.92 -4.89
C MET A 188 -10.98 -20.68 -6.32
N ARG A 189 -10.22 -21.60 -6.91
CA ARG A 189 -9.80 -21.51 -8.31
C ARG A 189 -11.00 -21.42 -9.25
N THR A 190 -12.03 -22.26 -9.05
CA THR A 190 -13.28 -22.22 -9.80
C THR A 190 -14.00 -20.86 -9.63
N LYS A 191 -14.06 -20.32 -8.40
CA LYS A 191 -14.63 -18.98 -8.13
C LYS A 191 -13.87 -17.89 -8.91
N LEU A 192 -12.54 -17.94 -8.90
CA LEU A 192 -11.68 -16.99 -9.62
C LEU A 192 -11.85 -17.09 -11.16
N LEU A 193 -12.21 -18.26 -11.67
CA LEU A 193 -12.50 -18.51 -13.09
C LEU A 193 -13.98 -18.25 -13.47
N GLY A 194 -14.77 -17.65 -12.58
CA GLY A 194 -16.18 -17.33 -12.83
C GLY A 194 -17.08 -18.56 -12.90
N GLY A 195 -16.79 -19.60 -12.13
CA GLY A 195 -17.55 -20.84 -12.08
C GLY A 195 -17.20 -21.86 -13.18
N ARG A 196 -16.15 -21.60 -13.95
CA ARG A 196 -15.69 -22.50 -15.02
C ARG A 196 -14.59 -23.43 -14.51
N SER A 197 -14.64 -24.70 -14.90
CA SER A 197 -13.52 -25.61 -14.76
C SER A 197 -12.57 -25.38 -15.94
N ASP A 198 -11.39 -24.83 -15.70
CA ASP A 198 -10.38 -24.54 -16.72
C ASP A 198 -9.00 -24.96 -16.21
N THR A 199 -8.25 -25.66 -17.05
CA THR A 199 -6.89 -26.12 -16.74
C THR A 199 -5.80 -25.11 -17.15
N GLY A 200 -6.18 -23.97 -17.72
CA GLY A 200 -5.27 -22.90 -18.11
C GLY A 200 -4.54 -22.28 -16.93
N LYS A 201 -3.52 -21.48 -17.24
CA LYS A 201 -2.74 -20.75 -16.23
C LYS A 201 -3.55 -19.59 -15.67
N LEU A 202 -3.76 -19.55 -14.37
CA LEU A 202 -4.51 -18.50 -13.69
C LEU A 202 -3.58 -17.38 -13.22
N LEU A 203 -3.61 -16.27 -13.95
CA LEU A 203 -3.00 -15.02 -13.53
C LEU A 203 -3.90 -14.29 -12.55
N LEU A 204 -3.33 -13.70 -11.52
CA LEU A 204 -4.03 -12.89 -10.54
C LEU A 204 -3.58 -11.44 -10.59
N TYR A 205 -4.53 -10.54 -10.51
CA TYR A 205 -4.33 -9.18 -10.02
C TYR A 205 -5.21 -9.00 -8.78
N ILE A 206 -4.63 -8.54 -7.69
CA ILE A 206 -5.35 -8.28 -6.44
C ILE A 206 -4.99 -6.88 -5.95
N GLY A 207 -6.00 -6.03 -5.78
CA GLY A 207 -5.80 -4.66 -5.33
C GLY A 207 -6.91 -3.71 -5.76
N ARG A 208 -6.73 -2.41 -5.44
CA ARG A 208 -7.65 -1.36 -5.87
C ARG A 208 -7.66 -1.25 -7.40
N LEU A 209 -8.85 -1.22 -7.98
CA LEU A 209 -9.03 -1.01 -9.42
C LEU A 209 -9.02 0.50 -9.73
N SER A 210 -7.82 1.04 -9.95
CA SER A 210 -7.60 2.47 -10.20
C SER A 210 -6.57 2.68 -11.31
N ALA A 211 -6.62 3.80 -12.00
CA ALA A 211 -5.83 4.06 -13.21
C ALA A 211 -4.32 4.03 -12.96
N GLU A 212 -3.86 4.52 -11.78
CA GLU A 212 -2.44 4.52 -11.41
C GLU A 212 -1.86 3.11 -11.23
N LYS A 213 -2.71 2.07 -11.12
CA LYS A 213 -2.28 0.68 -11.04
C LYS A 213 -1.98 0.05 -12.40
N GLN A 214 -2.33 0.73 -13.50
CA GLN A 214 -1.97 0.35 -14.87
C GLN A 214 -2.34 -1.10 -15.24
N ILE A 215 -3.49 -1.56 -14.74
CA ILE A 215 -3.95 -2.96 -14.85
C ILE A 215 -4.16 -3.37 -16.31
N GLU A 216 -4.51 -2.42 -17.17
CA GLU A 216 -4.68 -2.59 -18.61
C GLU A 216 -3.43 -3.18 -19.32
N ARG A 217 -2.25 -3.01 -18.72
CA ARG A 217 -0.99 -3.60 -19.24
C ARG A 217 -0.99 -5.14 -19.24
N ILE A 218 -1.91 -5.77 -18.51
CA ILE A 218 -2.04 -7.25 -18.50
C ILE A 218 -2.77 -7.75 -19.78
N LYS A 219 -3.52 -6.89 -20.48
CA LYS A 219 -4.26 -7.33 -21.67
C LYS A 219 -3.37 -7.92 -22.78
N PRO A 220 -2.25 -7.29 -23.20
CA PRO A 220 -1.32 -7.88 -24.16
C PRO A 220 -0.76 -9.24 -23.72
N VAL A 221 -0.60 -9.47 -22.41
CA VAL A 221 -0.17 -10.76 -21.87
C VAL A 221 -1.19 -11.86 -22.18
N LEU A 222 -2.49 -11.58 -22.01
CA LEU A 222 -3.56 -12.53 -22.34
C LEU A 222 -3.66 -12.80 -23.85
N GLU A 223 -3.38 -11.80 -24.66
CA GLU A 223 -3.36 -11.95 -26.13
C GLU A 223 -2.17 -12.82 -26.60
N ALA A 224 -1.02 -12.71 -25.92
CA ALA A 224 0.18 -13.49 -26.21
C ALA A 224 0.15 -14.92 -25.61
N LEU A 225 -0.68 -15.16 -24.59
CA LEU A 225 -0.78 -16.44 -23.86
C LEU A 225 -2.22 -16.97 -23.92
N PRO A 226 -2.63 -17.69 -24.97
CA PRO A 226 -4.02 -18.15 -25.15
C PRO A 226 -4.54 -19.05 -24.02
N ASP A 227 -3.63 -19.75 -23.33
CA ASP A 227 -3.97 -20.63 -22.20
C ASP A 227 -4.02 -19.90 -20.86
N ALA A 228 -3.71 -18.58 -20.84
CA ALA A 228 -3.81 -17.79 -19.64
C ALA A 228 -5.24 -17.30 -19.38
N ARG A 229 -5.60 -17.25 -18.11
CA ARG A 229 -6.84 -16.67 -17.58
C ARG A 229 -6.46 -15.59 -16.58
N LEU A 230 -7.26 -14.55 -16.44
CA LEU A 230 -7.01 -13.48 -15.48
C LEU A 230 -8.15 -13.36 -14.50
N ALA A 231 -7.85 -13.37 -13.20
CA ALA A 231 -8.79 -12.98 -12.16
C ALA A 231 -8.39 -11.61 -11.59
N LEU A 232 -9.32 -10.67 -11.64
CA LEU A 232 -9.19 -9.32 -11.08
C LEU A 232 -9.96 -9.27 -9.77
N VAL A 233 -9.24 -9.27 -8.65
CA VAL A 233 -9.80 -9.25 -7.29
C VAL A 233 -9.65 -7.85 -6.71
N GLY A 234 -10.76 -7.27 -6.29
CA GLY A 234 -10.85 -5.93 -5.75
C GLY A 234 -11.94 -5.12 -6.42
N ASP A 235 -11.99 -3.83 -6.05
CA ASP A 235 -12.91 -2.86 -6.62
C ASP A 235 -12.25 -1.47 -6.68
N GLY A 236 -12.89 -0.52 -7.38
CA GLY A 236 -12.38 0.83 -7.47
C GLY A 236 -12.95 1.63 -8.64
N PRO A 237 -12.61 2.93 -8.70
CA PRO A 237 -13.22 3.87 -9.66
C PRO A 237 -12.95 3.53 -11.13
N TYR A 238 -11.90 2.75 -11.42
CA TYR A 238 -11.50 2.37 -12.78
C TYR A 238 -12.12 1.05 -13.26
N ARG A 239 -12.93 0.39 -12.43
CA ARG A 239 -13.54 -0.92 -12.73
C ARG A 239 -14.31 -0.93 -14.05
N GLN A 240 -15.23 0.01 -14.26
CA GLN A 240 -16.03 0.06 -15.47
C GLN A 240 -15.18 0.22 -16.75
N GLN A 241 -14.10 0.98 -16.66
CA GLN A 241 -13.18 1.16 -17.78
C GLN A 241 -12.39 -0.15 -18.05
N LEU A 242 -11.93 -0.82 -17.00
CA LEU A 242 -11.25 -2.12 -17.13
C LEU A 242 -12.18 -3.19 -17.72
N GLU A 243 -13.46 -3.25 -17.33
CA GLU A 243 -14.44 -4.15 -17.92
C GLU A 243 -14.58 -3.94 -19.44
N LYS A 244 -14.52 -2.69 -19.90
CA LYS A 244 -14.49 -2.38 -21.35
C LYS A 244 -13.17 -2.79 -22.01
N ILE A 245 -12.04 -2.54 -21.36
CA ILE A 245 -10.70 -2.87 -21.89
C ILE A 245 -10.53 -4.38 -22.03
N PHE A 246 -10.99 -5.15 -21.04
CA PHE A 246 -10.88 -6.61 -21.01
C PHE A 246 -12.08 -7.33 -21.67
N ALA A 247 -13.02 -6.60 -22.27
CA ALA A 247 -14.15 -7.22 -22.98
C ALA A 247 -13.65 -8.18 -24.09
N GLY A 248 -14.21 -9.39 -24.13
CA GLY A 248 -13.81 -10.43 -25.08
C GLY A 248 -12.51 -11.18 -24.73
N THR A 249 -11.86 -10.86 -23.62
CA THR A 249 -10.71 -11.61 -23.10
C THR A 249 -11.14 -12.62 -22.01
N PRO A 250 -10.30 -13.61 -21.66
CA PRO A 250 -10.58 -14.55 -20.57
C PRO A 250 -10.30 -13.94 -19.19
N ALA A 251 -10.77 -12.71 -18.96
CA ALA A 251 -10.65 -12.00 -17.68
C ALA A 251 -11.95 -12.07 -16.88
N GLN A 252 -11.83 -12.29 -15.57
CA GLN A 252 -12.94 -12.37 -14.61
C GLN A 252 -12.79 -11.31 -13.52
N PHE A 253 -13.81 -10.49 -13.33
CA PHE A 253 -13.89 -9.52 -12.23
C PHE A 253 -14.60 -10.17 -11.04
N VAL A 254 -13.83 -10.50 -10.00
CA VAL A 254 -14.29 -11.28 -8.85
C VAL A 254 -14.94 -10.40 -7.78
N GLY A 255 -14.56 -9.13 -7.72
CA GLY A 255 -14.94 -8.22 -6.64
C GLY A 255 -14.02 -8.30 -5.44
N TYR A 256 -14.42 -7.67 -4.33
CA TYR A 256 -13.61 -7.57 -3.12
C TYR A 256 -13.60 -8.90 -2.35
N LEU A 257 -12.40 -9.32 -1.92
CA LEU A 257 -12.19 -10.44 -1.02
C LEU A 257 -11.40 -9.98 0.22
N ALA A 258 -11.55 -10.64 1.36
CA ALA A 258 -10.86 -10.32 2.59
C ALA A 258 -10.56 -11.58 3.43
N GLY A 259 -9.64 -11.46 4.40
CA GLY A 259 -9.31 -12.54 5.32
C GLY A 259 -8.87 -13.82 4.61
N GLU A 260 -9.38 -14.97 5.06
CA GLU A 260 -9.02 -16.27 4.49
C GLU A 260 -9.43 -16.46 3.03
N GLU A 261 -10.53 -15.83 2.58
CA GLU A 261 -10.91 -15.86 1.16
C GLU A 261 -9.85 -15.16 0.28
N LEU A 262 -9.32 -14.03 0.74
CA LEU A 262 -8.25 -13.32 0.05
C LEU A 262 -6.96 -14.17 0.02
N ALA A 263 -6.60 -14.76 1.15
CA ALA A 263 -5.42 -15.62 1.25
C ALA A 263 -5.55 -16.87 0.36
N ALA A 264 -6.73 -17.50 0.34
CA ALA A 264 -7.03 -18.62 -0.56
C ALA A 264 -6.99 -18.21 -2.05
N ALA A 265 -7.40 -16.97 -2.38
CA ALA A 265 -7.30 -16.45 -3.74
C ALA A 265 -5.84 -16.35 -4.20
N TYR A 266 -4.95 -15.78 -3.39
CA TYR A 266 -3.51 -15.76 -3.69
C TYR A 266 -2.95 -17.18 -3.86
N ALA A 267 -3.21 -18.07 -2.91
CA ALA A 267 -2.69 -19.44 -2.94
C ALA A 267 -3.19 -20.26 -4.14
N SER A 268 -4.35 -19.91 -4.73
CA SER A 268 -4.95 -20.65 -5.83
C SER A 268 -4.54 -20.14 -7.23
N GLY A 269 -3.79 -19.04 -7.33
CA GLY A 269 -3.23 -18.55 -8.58
C GLY A 269 -1.98 -19.30 -9.02
N ASP A 270 -1.62 -19.15 -10.28
CA ASP A 270 -0.36 -19.67 -10.84
C ASP A 270 0.70 -18.58 -10.97
N ALA A 271 0.30 -17.31 -11.09
CA ALA A 271 1.16 -16.14 -11.02
C ALA A 271 0.37 -14.92 -10.59
N PHE A 272 0.97 -14.09 -9.74
CA PHE A 272 0.46 -12.77 -9.36
C PHE A 272 1.15 -11.70 -10.23
N VAL A 273 0.37 -10.94 -10.99
CA VAL A 273 0.87 -9.92 -11.92
C VAL A 273 0.52 -8.54 -11.40
N PHE A 274 1.54 -7.76 -11.06
CA PHE A 274 1.38 -6.44 -10.48
C PHE A 274 2.05 -5.36 -11.35
N PRO A 275 1.30 -4.75 -12.31
CA PRO A 275 1.86 -3.86 -13.31
C PRO A 275 2.10 -2.42 -12.83
N SER A 276 1.71 -2.08 -11.60
CA SER A 276 1.86 -0.73 -11.03
C SER A 276 3.33 -0.28 -10.99
N SER A 277 3.62 0.86 -11.61
CA SER A 277 4.96 1.50 -11.54
C SER A 277 5.07 2.56 -10.43
N THR A 278 3.99 2.84 -9.70
CA THR A 278 3.92 3.88 -8.66
C THR A 278 3.85 3.31 -7.23
N GLU A 279 4.05 2.00 -7.08
CA GLU A 279 3.97 1.34 -5.79
C GLU A 279 5.15 1.70 -4.88
N THR A 280 4.84 2.09 -3.65
CA THR A 280 5.85 2.45 -2.65
C THR A 280 6.10 1.35 -1.62
N LEU A 281 5.04 0.58 -1.27
CA LEU A 281 5.10 -0.40 -0.18
C LEU A 281 5.05 -1.85 -0.67
N GLY A 282 4.13 -2.17 -1.58
CA GLY A 282 4.05 -3.48 -2.23
C GLY A 282 3.60 -4.63 -1.34
N LEU A 283 2.76 -4.41 -0.32
CA LEU A 283 2.29 -5.46 0.60
C LEU A 283 1.63 -6.63 -0.15
N VAL A 284 0.88 -6.36 -1.20
CA VAL A 284 0.22 -7.38 -2.04
C VAL A 284 1.19 -8.38 -2.67
N LEU A 285 2.45 -7.95 -2.94
CA LEU A 285 3.51 -8.83 -3.43
C LEU A 285 3.98 -9.78 -2.32
N LEU A 286 4.15 -9.27 -1.09
CA LEU A 286 4.51 -10.08 0.06
C LEU A 286 3.41 -11.08 0.42
N GLU A 287 2.13 -10.67 0.33
CA GLU A 287 0.96 -11.53 0.54
C GLU A 287 0.93 -12.66 -0.49
N ALA A 288 1.16 -12.35 -1.77
CA ALA A 288 1.26 -13.34 -2.83
C ALA A 288 2.40 -14.34 -2.58
N MET A 289 3.62 -13.85 -2.28
CA MET A 289 4.78 -14.69 -1.98
C MET A 289 4.56 -15.58 -0.76
N ALA A 290 3.99 -15.04 0.33
CA ALA A 290 3.68 -15.80 1.54
C ALA A 290 2.65 -16.90 1.26
N ALA A 291 1.69 -16.65 0.37
CA ALA A 291 0.70 -17.62 -0.08
C ALA A 291 1.25 -18.61 -1.12
N GLY A 292 2.54 -18.56 -1.45
CA GLY A 292 3.17 -19.44 -2.44
C GLY A 292 2.81 -19.12 -3.89
N CYS A 293 2.29 -17.92 -4.18
CA CYS A 293 2.00 -17.46 -5.53
C CYS A 293 3.20 -16.71 -6.09
N PRO A 294 3.85 -17.18 -7.17
CA PRO A 294 4.97 -16.49 -7.79
C PRO A 294 4.55 -15.11 -8.33
N VAL A 295 5.45 -14.13 -8.30
CA VAL A 295 5.12 -12.74 -8.60
C VAL A 295 5.84 -12.18 -9.82
N VAL A 296 5.14 -11.33 -10.58
CA VAL A 296 5.71 -10.45 -11.60
C VAL A 296 5.39 -9.01 -11.22
N GLY A 297 6.41 -8.17 -11.08
CA GLY A 297 6.26 -6.76 -10.72
C GLY A 297 7.05 -5.82 -11.60
N ALA A 298 6.70 -4.52 -11.58
CA ALA A 298 7.45 -3.50 -12.29
C ALA A 298 8.82 -3.26 -11.63
N ASN A 299 9.88 -3.13 -12.41
CA ASN A 299 11.21 -2.72 -11.91
C ASN A 299 11.22 -1.22 -11.57
N ARG A 300 10.36 -0.80 -10.61
CA ARG A 300 10.15 0.60 -10.23
C ARG A 300 9.63 0.74 -8.80
N GLY A 301 9.89 1.91 -8.21
CA GLY A 301 9.39 2.25 -6.88
C GLY A 301 9.91 1.33 -5.79
N GLY A 302 9.01 0.83 -4.94
CA GLY A 302 9.37 -0.09 -3.85
C GLY A 302 9.35 -1.56 -4.22
N ILE A 303 9.04 -1.92 -5.46
CA ILE A 303 8.93 -3.33 -5.90
C ILE A 303 10.29 -4.04 -5.92
N PRO A 304 11.40 -3.42 -6.43
CA PRO A 304 12.73 -4.04 -6.38
C PRO A 304 13.28 -4.31 -4.98
N ASP A 305 12.74 -3.67 -3.94
CA ASP A 305 13.09 -3.98 -2.56
C ASP A 305 12.49 -5.34 -2.08
N ILE A 306 11.49 -5.85 -2.80
CA ILE A 306 10.76 -7.09 -2.49
C ILE A 306 11.13 -8.19 -3.47
N VAL A 307 11.10 -7.87 -4.76
CA VAL A 307 11.32 -8.82 -5.85
C VAL A 307 12.76 -8.70 -6.35
N SER A 308 13.52 -9.77 -6.16
CA SER A 308 14.84 -9.97 -6.80
C SER A 308 14.65 -10.77 -8.06
N ASP A 309 14.87 -10.14 -9.21
CA ASP A 309 14.60 -10.75 -10.52
C ASP A 309 15.32 -12.07 -10.71
N GLY A 310 14.58 -13.12 -11.11
CA GLY A 310 15.09 -14.47 -11.32
C GLY A 310 15.45 -15.22 -10.04
N ILE A 311 15.12 -14.72 -8.83
CA ILE A 311 15.40 -15.39 -7.55
C ILE A 311 14.10 -15.71 -6.81
N ASN A 312 13.26 -14.70 -6.55
CA ASN A 312 12.00 -14.87 -5.84
C ASN A 312 10.79 -14.33 -6.61
N GLY A 313 10.99 -14.02 -7.89
CA GLY A 313 9.98 -13.53 -8.82
C GLY A 313 10.61 -12.92 -10.07
N CYS A 314 9.80 -12.32 -10.92
CA CYS A 314 10.27 -11.67 -12.13
C CYS A 314 9.98 -10.17 -12.10
N LEU A 315 10.94 -9.37 -12.57
CA LEU A 315 10.76 -7.93 -12.78
C LEU A 315 10.61 -7.65 -14.30
N TYR A 316 9.74 -6.70 -14.63
CA TYR A 316 9.60 -6.17 -15.98
C TYR A 316 9.94 -4.68 -16.04
N ASP A 317 10.41 -4.20 -17.20
CA ASP A 317 10.67 -2.77 -17.42
C ASP A 317 9.37 -2.07 -17.85
N PRO A 318 8.82 -1.16 -17.02
CA PRO A 318 7.58 -0.44 -17.34
C PRO A 318 7.78 0.73 -18.33
N GLU A 319 9.03 1.10 -18.68
CA GLU A 319 9.38 2.25 -19.51
C GLU A 319 9.79 1.85 -20.94
N GLY A 320 9.60 0.58 -21.31
CA GLY A 320 9.84 0.11 -22.68
C GLY A 320 9.02 0.85 -23.74
N PRO A 321 9.40 0.78 -25.03
CA PRO A 321 8.80 1.56 -26.12
C PRO A 321 7.28 1.39 -26.27
N ASP A 322 6.75 0.22 -25.83
CA ASP A 322 5.34 -0.16 -25.88
C ASP A 322 4.65 0.02 -24.48
N GLY A 323 5.21 0.87 -23.62
CA GLY A 323 4.75 1.02 -22.25
C GLY A 323 5.02 -0.21 -21.36
N GLY A 324 6.03 -1.03 -21.75
CA GLY A 324 6.45 -2.21 -21.00
C GLY A 324 5.63 -3.48 -21.29
N ALA A 325 4.73 -3.48 -22.28
CA ALA A 325 3.86 -4.63 -22.55
C ALA A 325 4.65 -5.89 -22.98
N ALA A 326 5.63 -5.75 -23.87
CA ALA A 326 6.49 -6.86 -24.28
C ALA A 326 7.36 -7.37 -23.13
N SER A 327 7.91 -6.47 -22.31
CA SER A 327 8.70 -6.82 -21.13
C SER A 327 7.85 -7.56 -20.07
N LEU A 328 6.63 -7.10 -19.81
CA LEU A 328 5.70 -7.77 -18.91
C LEU A 328 5.33 -9.16 -19.42
N THR A 329 5.03 -9.27 -20.71
CA THR A 329 4.71 -10.56 -21.36
C THR A 329 5.86 -11.55 -21.21
N ALA A 330 7.08 -11.13 -21.49
CA ALA A 330 8.27 -11.96 -21.36
C ALA A 330 8.52 -12.40 -19.90
N ALA A 331 8.34 -11.50 -18.94
CA ALA A 331 8.46 -11.82 -17.53
C ALA A 331 7.43 -12.86 -17.05
N VAL A 332 6.16 -12.73 -17.49
CA VAL A 332 5.11 -13.72 -17.19
C VAL A 332 5.42 -15.07 -17.85
N GLN A 333 5.88 -15.07 -19.10
CA GLN A 333 6.26 -16.31 -19.82
C GLN A 333 7.41 -17.03 -19.10
N ARG A 334 8.46 -16.29 -18.70
CA ARG A 334 9.58 -16.83 -17.93
C ARG A 334 9.09 -17.46 -16.62
N LEU A 335 8.30 -16.74 -15.84
CA LEU A 335 7.78 -17.22 -14.55
C LEU A 335 6.91 -18.48 -14.70
N LEU A 336 6.08 -18.56 -15.72
CA LEU A 336 5.21 -19.73 -15.96
C LEU A 336 5.97 -20.93 -16.57
N GLY A 337 7.08 -20.69 -17.26
CA GLY A 337 7.94 -21.70 -17.89
C GLY A 337 8.98 -22.28 -16.95
N ASP A 338 9.47 -21.50 -15.98
CA ASP A 338 10.47 -21.93 -15.02
C ASP A 338 9.81 -22.54 -13.77
N THR A 339 9.99 -23.86 -13.60
CA THR A 339 9.47 -24.58 -12.43
C THR A 339 10.31 -24.38 -11.17
N SER A 340 11.52 -23.81 -11.27
CA SER A 340 12.42 -23.53 -10.16
C SER A 340 12.09 -22.23 -9.41
N GLU A 341 11.36 -21.32 -10.06
CA GLU A 341 10.92 -20.04 -9.49
C GLU A 341 9.51 -20.10 -8.81
N ARG A 342 8.93 -21.30 -8.69
CA ARG A 342 7.60 -21.53 -8.10
C ARG A 342 7.64 -22.00 -6.65
#